data_a3b37aaaeffbc03cb768720943e147d2
#
_entry.id   a3b37aaaeffbc03cb768720943e147d2
#
_cell.length_a   1.000
_cell.length_b   1.000
_cell.length_c   1.000
_cell.angle_alpha   90.00
_cell.angle_beta   90.00
_cell.angle_gamma   90.00
#
_symmetry.space_group_name_H-M   'P 1'
#
loop_
_entity.id
_entity.type
_entity.pdbx_description
1 polymer ?
#
loop_
_entity_poly.entity_id
_entity_poly.type
_entity_poly.pdbx_seq_one_letter_code
_entity_poly.pdbx_strand_id
1 'polypeptide(L)'
;MHHSLAIMKGLLSILTTALLAVASANPIPANGDVAADDRSPVLFAREFSSSTQNDLASGSPCKKVSLIFARGTSETGNMGSVVGPPLATNLASSIGSGNLAVQGVEYAASASGAASGGDTAGAKKMAQLANDVVKKCPDTQVVLAGYSQGAQLVHKAGAQLDSATATAVKAVTVFGDPYNGQAIQNIDAAKVKTFCRDGDSVCKGQFVITQAHLQYGSDTPEAATFIKGKVSV
;
A
#
# COMPACT_ATOMS: atom_id res chain seq x y z
N MET A 1 -51.69 -44.87 35.14
CA MET A 1 -52.98 -44.46 34.53
C MET A 1 -52.57 -43.84 33.18
N HIS A 2 -52.59 -44.58 32.10
CA HIS A 2 -53.65 -44.64 31.07
C HIS A 2 -53.91 -43.26 30.47
N HIS A 3 -53.82 -42.92 29.17
CA HIS A 3 -54.11 -43.57 27.88
C HIS A 3 -53.32 -42.83 26.81
N SER A 4 -52.67 -43.42 25.85
CA SER A 4 -53.19 -44.12 24.64
C SER A 4 -53.70 -43.21 23.50
N LEU A 5 -52.96 -43.28 22.40
CA LEU A 5 -53.38 -43.44 20.99
C LEU A 5 -54.01 -42.24 20.24
N ALA A 6 -53.40 -41.80 19.17
CA ALA A 6 -53.91 -42.17 17.82
C ALA A 6 -53.07 -41.61 16.67
N ILE A 7 -52.85 -42.50 15.79
CA ILE A 7 -52.23 -42.40 14.47
C ILE A 7 -53.10 -41.61 13.50
N MET A 8 -52.55 -40.75 12.66
CA MET A 8 -53.10 -40.51 11.33
C MET A 8 -52.01 -40.26 10.29
N LYS A 9 -51.95 -41.21 9.37
CA LYS A 9 -51.13 -41.18 8.14
C LYS A 9 -51.70 -40.14 7.17
N GLY A 10 -50.87 -39.28 6.63
CA GLY A 10 -51.16 -38.43 5.48
C GLY A 10 -50.02 -38.53 4.49
N LEU A 11 -50.19 -39.36 3.47
CA LEU A 11 -49.32 -39.35 2.26
C LEU A 11 -49.58 -38.05 1.52
N LEU A 12 -48.52 -37.28 1.26
CA LEU A 12 -48.55 -36.23 0.25
C LEU A 12 -47.37 -36.42 -0.69
N SER A 13 -47.70 -36.90 -1.90
CA SER A 13 -46.80 -36.99 -3.07
C SER A 13 -46.24 -35.60 -3.40
N ILE A 14 -44.92 -35.45 -3.40
CA ILE A 14 -44.26 -34.30 -3.97
C ILE A 14 -43.70 -34.69 -5.33
N LEU A 15 -44.31 -34.18 -6.39
CA LEU A 15 -43.81 -34.22 -7.76
C LEU A 15 -42.49 -33.40 -7.82
N THR A 16 -41.40 -34.07 -8.09
CA THR A 16 -40.12 -33.41 -8.44
C THR A 16 -40.11 -33.11 -9.93
N THR A 17 -40.32 -31.87 -10.31
CA THR A 17 -40.04 -31.37 -11.66
C THR A 17 -38.53 -31.08 -11.76
N ALA A 18 -37.82 -31.91 -12.48
CA ALA A 18 -36.43 -31.67 -12.87
C ALA A 18 -36.39 -30.60 -13.96
N LEU A 19 -35.83 -29.42 -13.62
CA LEU A 19 -35.50 -28.39 -14.61
C LEU A 19 -34.14 -28.76 -15.24
N LEU A 20 -34.13 -29.20 -16.49
CA LEU A 20 -32.91 -29.33 -17.29
C LEU A 20 -32.43 -27.91 -17.65
N ALA A 21 -31.33 -27.47 -17.06
CA ALA A 21 -30.60 -26.31 -17.52
C ALA A 21 -29.77 -26.70 -18.75
N VAL A 22 -30.16 -26.23 -19.92
CA VAL A 22 -29.37 -26.36 -21.15
C VAL A 22 -28.24 -25.34 -21.06
N ALA A 23 -27.02 -25.80 -20.81
CA ALA A 23 -25.82 -24.98 -20.92
C ALA A 23 -25.52 -24.74 -22.41
N SER A 24 -25.77 -23.52 -22.88
CA SER A 24 -25.29 -23.06 -24.19
C SER A 24 -23.79 -22.84 -24.10
N ALA A 25 -23.02 -23.75 -24.66
CA ALA A 25 -21.59 -23.54 -24.89
C ALA A 25 -21.41 -22.55 -26.03
N ASN A 26 -20.96 -21.33 -25.74
CA ASN A 26 -20.48 -20.42 -26.75
C ASN A 26 -19.12 -20.92 -27.26
N PRO A 27 -18.90 -20.98 -28.59
CA PRO A 27 -17.60 -21.37 -29.13
C PRO A 27 -16.55 -20.30 -28.81
N ILE A 28 -15.40 -20.74 -28.30
CA ILE A 28 -14.21 -19.92 -28.11
C ILE A 28 -13.67 -19.57 -29.50
N PRO A 29 -13.50 -18.29 -29.87
CA PRO A 29 -12.79 -17.96 -31.09
C PRO A 29 -11.30 -18.27 -30.89
N ALA A 30 -10.79 -19.22 -31.67
CA ALA A 30 -9.38 -19.42 -31.86
C ALA A 30 -8.87 -18.38 -32.86
N ASN A 31 -7.88 -17.62 -32.45
CA ASN A 31 -6.97 -16.74 -33.19
C ASN A 31 -7.09 -15.25 -32.82
N GLY A 32 -5.93 -14.71 -32.50
CA GLY A 32 -5.66 -13.31 -32.70
C GLY A 32 -5.07 -12.62 -31.50
N ASP A 33 -3.83 -12.31 -31.65
CA ASP A 33 -3.12 -11.14 -31.11
C ASP A 33 -3.55 -10.68 -29.70
N VAL A 34 -2.78 -11.06 -28.71
CA VAL A 34 -2.81 -10.42 -27.41
C VAL A 34 -2.36 -8.98 -27.55
N ALA A 35 -3.28 -8.14 -28.01
CA ALA A 35 -3.15 -6.71 -27.89
C ALA A 35 -3.14 -6.33 -26.42
N ALA A 36 -2.16 -5.49 -26.08
CA ALA A 36 -2.04 -4.61 -24.92
C ALA A 36 -3.05 -4.82 -23.77
N ASP A 37 -2.49 -5.20 -22.65
CA ASP A 37 -2.92 -5.10 -21.26
C ASP A 37 -4.16 -4.23 -20.97
N ASP A 38 -5.35 -4.73 -21.33
CA ASP A 38 -6.65 -4.20 -20.89
C ASP A 38 -7.05 -4.88 -19.57
N ARG A 39 -6.18 -4.75 -18.56
CA ARG A 39 -6.58 -5.07 -17.20
C ARG A 39 -7.51 -3.97 -16.71
N SER A 40 -8.78 -4.34 -16.55
CA SER A 40 -9.84 -3.48 -16.04
C SER A 40 -9.38 -2.73 -14.77
N PRO A 41 -9.73 -1.46 -14.57
CA PRO A 41 -9.40 -0.67 -13.36
C PRO A 41 -9.72 -1.39 -12.04
N VAL A 42 -10.73 -2.27 -12.06
CA VAL A 42 -11.13 -3.06 -10.87
C VAL A 42 -10.09 -4.12 -10.49
N LEU A 43 -9.35 -4.68 -11.46
CA LEU A 43 -8.27 -5.66 -11.18
C LEU A 43 -7.05 -4.96 -10.58
N PHE A 44 -6.73 -3.74 -11.02
CA PHE A 44 -5.63 -2.95 -10.44
C PHE A 44 -5.90 -2.56 -8.98
N ALA A 45 -7.14 -2.18 -8.65
CA ALA A 45 -7.53 -1.88 -7.27
C ALA A 45 -7.33 -3.10 -6.33
N ARG A 46 -7.47 -4.32 -6.83
CA ARG A 46 -7.22 -5.54 -6.05
C ARG A 46 -5.74 -5.84 -5.85
N GLU A 47 -4.89 -5.56 -6.81
CA GLU A 47 -3.45 -5.83 -6.74
C GLU A 47 -2.77 -5.06 -5.60
N PHE A 48 -3.15 -3.80 -5.38
CA PHE A 48 -2.51 -2.93 -4.38
C PHE A 48 -3.34 -2.69 -3.11
N SER A 49 -4.49 -3.33 -2.96
CA SER A 49 -5.35 -3.21 -1.77
C SER A 49 -4.90 -4.04 -0.56
N SER A 50 -3.92 -4.92 -0.75
CA SER A 50 -3.39 -5.76 0.32
C SER A 50 -2.60 -4.95 1.35
N SER A 51 -2.75 -5.33 2.63
CA SER A 51 -1.89 -4.82 3.72
C SER A 51 -0.44 -5.32 3.65
N THR A 52 -0.09 -6.14 2.65
CA THR A 52 1.25 -6.68 2.43
C THR A 52 1.63 -6.60 0.96
N GLN A 53 2.78 -5.97 0.67
CA GLN A 53 3.37 -5.84 -0.66
C GLN A 53 4.88 -6.10 -0.59
N ASN A 54 5.40 -6.97 -1.45
CA ASN A 54 6.77 -7.48 -1.39
C ASN A 54 7.47 -7.53 -2.76
N ASP A 55 7.14 -6.64 -3.69
CA ASP A 55 7.64 -6.70 -5.06
C ASP A 55 9.18 -6.69 -5.15
N LEU A 56 9.85 -5.89 -4.32
CA LEU A 56 11.31 -5.82 -4.33
C LEU A 56 11.94 -7.06 -3.68
N ALA A 57 11.34 -7.56 -2.59
CA ALA A 57 11.82 -8.75 -1.89
C ALA A 57 11.55 -10.04 -2.66
N SER A 58 10.46 -10.12 -3.40
CA SER A 58 10.09 -11.28 -4.23
C SER A 58 10.93 -11.43 -5.50
N GLY A 59 11.81 -10.48 -5.80
CA GLY A 59 12.64 -10.53 -6.98
C GLY A 59 11.91 -10.19 -8.28
N SER A 60 10.81 -9.48 -8.21
CA SER A 60 10.05 -9.01 -9.37
C SER A 60 10.94 -8.26 -10.39
N PRO A 61 10.55 -8.22 -11.67
CA PRO A 61 11.25 -7.44 -12.69
C PRO A 61 11.35 -5.96 -12.31
N CYS A 62 12.41 -5.29 -12.78
CA CYS A 62 12.58 -3.86 -12.58
C CYS A 62 11.40 -3.07 -13.15
N LYS A 63 10.92 -2.10 -12.37
CA LYS A 63 9.88 -1.16 -12.76
C LYS A 63 10.44 0.25 -12.82
N LYS A 64 9.77 1.15 -13.54
CA LYS A 64 10.19 2.55 -13.66
C LYS A 64 10.11 3.29 -12.32
N VAL A 65 9.15 2.91 -11.46
CA VAL A 65 8.95 3.52 -10.15
C VAL A 65 8.91 2.43 -9.09
N SER A 66 9.63 2.64 -7.99
CA SER A 66 9.64 1.77 -6.81
C SER A 66 9.14 2.56 -5.61
N LEU A 67 7.91 2.27 -5.15
CA LEU A 67 7.35 2.80 -3.92
C LEU A 67 7.78 1.94 -2.73
N ILE A 68 8.50 2.54 -1.78
CA ILE A 68 8.86 1.91 -0.50
C ILE A 68 8.09 2.62 0.60
N PHE A 69 7.21 1.88 1.27
CA PHE A 69 6.26 2.42 2.24
C PHE A 69 6.48 1.86 3.64
N ALA A 70 6.47 2.72 4.66
CA ALA A 70 6.49 2.35 6.07
C ALA A 70 5.14 2.69 6.73
N ARG A 71 4.49 1.67 7.31
CA ARG A 71 3.18 1.79 7.95
C ARG A 71 3.23 2.52 9.29
N GLY A 72 2.07 2.85 9.84
CA GLY A 72 1.93 3.38 11.20
C GLY A 72 2.06 2.31 12.29
N THR A 73 2.14 2.76 13.53
CA THR A 73 2.22 1.92 14.73
C THR A 73 1.03 0.96 14.79
N SER A 74 1.31 -0.31 15.08
CA SER A 74 0.32 -1.40 15.25
C SER A 74 -0.51 -1.73 14.02
N GLU A 75 -0.24 -1.15 12.87
CA GLU A 75 -0.91 -1.54 11.64
C GLU A 75 -0.47 -2.93 11.17
N THR A 76 -1.37 -3.64 10.48
CA THR A 76 -1.15 -5.01 10.00
C THR A 76 -0.29 -5.07 8.73
N GLY A 77 0.32 -6.24 8.47
CA GLY A 77 1.15 -6.46 7.30
C GLY A 77 2.42 -5.59 7.30
N ASN A 78 2.87 -5.16 6.14
CA ASN A 78 3.97 -4.20 6.00
C ASN A 78 3.55 -2.88 5.33
N MET A 79 2.28 -2.82 4.86
CA MET A 79 1.67 -1.64 4.26
C MET A 79 0.65 -0.95 5.17
N GLY A 80 0.17 -1.63 6.23
CA GLY A 80 -0.94 -1.13 7.03
C GLY A 80 -2.27 -1.12 6.29
N SER A 81 -3.18 -0.25 6.71
CA SER A 81 -4.52 -0.13 6.13
C SER A 81 -4.94 1.32 5.85
N VAL A 82 -4.41 2.29 6.60
CA VAL A 82 -4.85 3.69 6.52
C VAL A 82 -4.32 4.39 5.27
N VAL A 83 -3.02 4.27 4.99
CA VAL A 83 -2.35 5.03 3.92
C VAL A 83 -1.74 4.14 2.84
N GLY A 84 -1.05 3.07 3.23
CA GLY A 84 -0.24 2.27 2.30
C GLY A 84 -1.02 1.73 1.09
N PRO A 85 -2.06 0.90 1.30
CA PRO A 85 -2.85 0.33 0.21
C PRO A 85 -3.55 1.40 -0.66
N PRO A 86 -4.24 2.43 -0.11
CA PRO A 86 -4.85 3.45 -0.94
C PRO A 86 -3.82 4.31 -1.70
N LEU A 87 -2.64 4.60 -1.13
CA LEU A 87 -1.58 5.31 -1.84
C LEU A 87 -1.05 4.48 -3.03
N ALA A 88 -0.76 3.21 -2.81
CA ALA A 88 -0.29 2.32 -3.87
C ALA A 88 -1.31 2.19 -5.01
N THR A 89 -2.60 2.04 -4.67
CA THR A 89 -3.70 1.97 -5.65
C THR A 89 -3.83 3.27 -6.45
N ASN A 90 -3.84 4.43 -5.79
CA ASN A 90 -3.97 5.72 -6.47
C ASN A 90 -2.73 6.02 -7.34
N LEU A 91 -1.54 5.66 -6.88
CA LEU A 91 -0.32 5.82 -7.65
C LEU A 91 -0.32 4.92 -8.88
N ALA A 92 -0.67 3.63 -8.73
CA ALA A 92 -0.80 2.69 -9.85
C ALA A 92 -1.78 3.18 -10.91
N SER A 93 -2.93 3.74 -10.48
CA SER A 93 -3.91 4.33 -11.39
C SER A 93 -3.37 5.56 -12.11
N SER A 94 -2.48 6.32 -11.45
CA SER A 94 -1.93 7.59 -11.99
C SER A 94 -0.80 7.40 -12.99
N ILE A 95 0.05 6.37 -12.80
CA ILE A 95 1.26 6.14 -13.60
C ILE A 95 1.23 4.83 -14.40
N GLY A 96 0.17 4.03 -14.28
CA GLY A 96 0.05 2.69 -14.84
C GLY A 96 0.70 1.64 -13.93
N SER A 97 -0.02 0.57 -13.58
CA SER A 97 0.45 -0.49 -12.67
C SER A 97 1.69 -1.21 -13.22
N GLY A 98 1.81 -1.33 -14.55
CA GLY A 98 2.98 -1.91 -15.20
C GLY A 98 4.29 -1.18 -14.90
N ASN A 99 4.24 0.09 -14.53
CA ASN A 99 5.39 0.94 -14.20
C ASN A 99 5.75 0.93 -12.70
N LEU A 100 4.91 0.37 -11.82
CA LEU A 100 5.04 0.46 -10.37
C LEU A 100 5.46 -0.87 -9.73
N ALA A 101 6.47 -0.83 -8.87
CA ALA A 101 6.75 -1.85 -7.86
C ALA A 101 6.42 -1.27 -6.48
N VAL A 102 5.79 -2.07 -5.62
CA VAL A 102 5.40 -1.67 -4.26
C VAL A 102 6.04 -2.59 -3.23
N GLN A 103 6.70 -1.99 -2.25
CA GLN A 103 7.35 -2.71 -1.16
C GLN A 103 7.01 -2.07 0.18
N GLY A 104 6.35 -2.82 1.03
CA GLY A 104 6.20 -2.46 2.44
C GLY A 104 7.47 -2.74 3.24
N VAL A 105 7.80 -1.86 4.16
CA VAL A 105 8.93 -2.07 5.08
C VAL A 105 8.49 -3.03 6.19
N GLU A 106 9.18 -4.16 6.29
CA GLU A 106 8.98 -5.10 7.38
C GLU A 106 9.68 -4.61 8.64
N TYR A 107 8.91 -4.30 9.68
CA TYR A 107 9.41 -3.86 10.99
C TYR A 107 8.35 -4.06 12.09
N ALA A 108 8.74 -3.92 13.35
CA ALA A 108 7.87 -4.24 14.48
C ALA A 108 6.64 -3.29 14.59
N ALA A 109 6.75 -2.03 14.16
CA ALA A 109 5.73 -1.00 14.29
C ALA A 109 5.16 -0.89 15.73
N SER A 110 6.04 -1.02 16.72
CA SER A 110 5.66 -1.01 18.14
C SER A 110 5.46 0.42 18.67
N ALA A 111 4.65 0.56 19.72
CA ALA A 111 4.49 1.85 20.41
C ALA A 111 5.81 2.36 21.00
N SER A 112 6.68 1.46 21.50
CA SER A 112 8.01 1.83 22.00
C SER A 112 8.90 2.36 20.89
N GLY A 113 8.83 1.80 19.68
CA GLY A 113 9.54 2.32 18.50
C GLY A 113 9.09 3.73 18.16
N ALA A 114 7.78 4.01 18.16
CA ALA A 114 7.26 5.35 17.93
C ALA A 114 7.75 6.35 18.98
N ALA A 115 7.68 5.98 20.27
CA ALA A 115 8.12 6.84 21.38
C ALA A 115 9.64 7.10 21.37
N SER A 116 10.44 6.19 20.78
CA SER A 116 11.89 6.33 20.60
C SER A 116 12.27 7.09 19.32
N GLY A 117 11.31 7.76 18.69
CA GLY A 117 11.54 8.54 17.48
C GLY A 117 11.64 7.71 16.19
N GLY A 118 10.93 6.59 16.12
CA GLY A 118 10.88 5.64 15.01
C GLY A 118 11.83 4.45 15.19
N ASP A 119 11.34 3.27 14.81
CA ASP A 119 12.08 2.02 14.88
C ASP A 119 13.37 2.08 14.05
N THR A 120 14.52 1.90 14.71
CA THR A 120 15.83 2.03 14.05
C THR A 120 16.10 0.87 13.08
N ALA A 121 15.64 -0.34 13.39
CA ALA A 121 15.81 -1.49 12.51
C ALA A 121 14.92 -1.33 11.24
N GLY A 122 13.70 -0.85 11.42
CA GLY A 122 12.81 -0.51 10.32
C GLY A 122 13.35 0.59 9.40
N ALA A 123 13.92 1.66 9.98
CA ALA A 123 14.56 2.72 9.22
C ALA A 123 15.75 2.20 8.40
N LYS A 124 16.61 1.38 9.01
CA LYS A 124 17.71 0.69 8.32
C LYS A 124 17.20 -0.21 7.20
N LYS A 125 16.13 -0.96 7.45
CA LYS A 125 15.50 -1.83 6.43
C LYS A 125 14.97 -1.02 5.25
N MET A 126 14.33 0.14 5.51
CA MET A 126 13.83 1.04 4.47
C MET A 126 14.98 1.56 3.59
N ALA A 127 16.06 2.04 4.20
CA ALA A 127 17.25 2.50 3.48
C ALA A 127 17.90 1.37 2.66
N GLN A 128 18.01 0.16 3.23
CA GLN A 128 18.53 -1.02 2.52
C GLN A 128 17.69 -1.35 1.29
N LEU A 129 16.36 -1.40 1.42
CA LEU A 129 15.47 -1.66 0.28
C LEU A 129 15.66 -0.63 -0.83
N ALA A 130 15.82 0.66 -0.47
CA ALA A 130 16.06 1.72 -1.43
C ALA A 130 17.44 1.58 -2.11
N ASN A 131 18.50 1.34 -1.34
CA ASN A 131 19.85 1.16 -1.87
C ASN A 131 19.94 -0.09 -2.76
N ASP A 132 19.32 -1.19 -2.35
CA ASP A 132 19.36 -2.46 -3.08
C ASP A 132 18.57 -2.39 -4.39
N VAL A 133 17.39 -1.73 -4.41
CA VAL A 133 16.63 -1.60 -5.64
C VAL A 133 17.35 -0.74 -6.67
N VAL A 134 18.02 0.34 -6.26
CA VAL A 134 18.79 1.19 -7.20
C VAL A 134 20.01 0.43 -7.76
N LYS A 135 20.68 -0.36 -6.93
CA LYS A 135 21.78 -1.23 -7.42
C LYS A 135 21.30 -2.28 -8.42
N LYS A 136 20.15 -2.90 -8.15
CA LYS A 136 19.55 -3.93 -9.01
C LYS A 136 18.92 -3.34 -10.28
N CYS A 137 18.26 -2.18 -10.13
CA CYS A 137 17.48 -1.51 -11.17
C CYS A 137 17.92 -0.05 -11.29
N PRO A 138 19.05 0.25 -11.97
CA PRO A 138 19.65 1.60 -11.98
C PRO A 138 18.75 2.69 -12.52
N ASP A 139 17.79 2.34 -13.38
CA ASP A 139 16.86 3.29 -14.01
C ASP A 139 15.57 3.50 -13.19
N THR A 140 15.43 2.81 -12.04
CA THR A 140 14.23 2.97 -11.20
C THR A 140 14.23 4.33 -10.50
N GLN A 141 13.07 4.93 -10.43
CA GLN A 141 12.83 6.16 -9.68
C GLN A 141 12.21 5.77 -8.33
N VAL A 142 12.92 6.10 -7.25
CA VAL A 142 12.51 5.71 -5.90
C VAL A 142 11.52 6.74 -5.33
N VAL A 143 10.45 6.22 -4.74
CA VAL A 143 9.49 6.99 -3.94
C VAL A 143 9.53 6.43 -2.51
N LEU A 144 9.82 7.27 -1.54
CA LEU A 144 9.72 6.92 -0.12
C LEU A 144 8.42 7.48 0.45
N ALA A 145 7.71 6.66 1.21
CA ALA A 145 6.50 7.13 1.87
C ALA A 145 6.36 6.53 3.27
N GLY A 146 5.71 7.28 4.18
CA GLY A 146 5.50 6.81 5.53
C GLY A 146 4.32 7.48 6.22
N TYR A 147 3.67 6.72 7.11
CA TYR A 147 2.56 7.20 7.91
C TYR A 147 2.89 7.07 9.40
N SER A 148 2.67 8.16 10.17
CA SER A 148 2.86 8.17 11.61
C SER A 148 4.29 7.76 12.01
N GLN A 149 4.49 6.68 12.75
CA GLN A 149 5.82 6.11 13.00
C GLN A 149 6.59 5.84 11.70
N GLY A 150 5.89 5.44 10.62
CA GLY A 150 6.52 5.23 9.32
C GLY A 150 7.14 6.51 8.73
N ALA A 151 6.58 7.69 9.03
CA ALA A 151 7.19 8.96 8.66
C ALA A 151 8.53 9.18 9.40
N GLN A 152 8.61 8.81 10.70
CA GLN A 152 9.87 8.83 11.44
C GLN A 152 10.93 7.92 10.80
N LEU A 153 10.49 6.75 10.25
CA LEU A 153 11.40 5.86 9.54
C LEU A 153 11.94 6.52 8.28
N VAL A 154 11.11 7.23 7.53
CA VAL A 154 11.54 7.99 6.33
C VAL A 154 12.64 8.99 6.68
N HIS A 155 12.46 9.78 7.75
CA HIS A 155 13.50 10.73 8.22
C HIS A 155 14.81 10.03 8.55
N LYS A 156 14.76 8.94 9.31
CA LYS A 156 15.96 8.18 9.69
C LYS A 156 16.59 7.44 8.50
N ALA A 157 15.80 6.95 7.56
CA ALA A 157 16.28 6.27 6.37
C ALA A 157 17.02 7.22 5.43
N GLY A 158 16.52 8.46 5.28
CA GLY A 158 17.16 9.49 4.47
C GLY A 158 18.64 9.67 4.79
N ALA A 159 18.99 9.66 6.08
CA ALA A 159 20.39 9.77 6.53
C ALA A 159 21.29 8.56 6.16
N GLN A 160 20.69 7.43 5.76
CA GLN A 160 21.36 6.16 5.47
C GLN A 160 21.38 5.81 3.98
N LEU A 161 20.83 6.67 3.12
CA LEU A 161 20.88 6.50 1.68
C LEU A 161 22.29 6.76 1.16
N ASP A 162 22.77 5.91 0.25
CA ASP A 162 23.94 6.26 -0.54
C ASP A 162 23.63 7.37 -1.55
N SER A 163 24.66 8.02 -2.12
CA SER A 163 24.48 9.18 -3.00
C SER A 163 23.72 8.85 -4.27
N ALA A 164 23.90 7.65 -4.82
CA ALA A 164 23.18 7.19 -6.01
C ALA A 164 21.68 7.05 -5.69
N THR A 165 21.35 6.45 -4.55
CA THR A 165 19.97 6.29 -4.10
C THR A 165 19.32 7.63 -3.77
N ALA A 166 20.01 8.53 -3.06
CA ALA A 166 19.49 9.88 -2.78
C ALA A 166 19.16 10.65 -4.08
N THR A 167 19.97 10.44 -5.13
CA THR A 167 19.71 10.99 -6.48
C THR A 167 18.50 10.33 -7.14
N ALA A 168 18.34 9.00 -6.98
CA ALA A 168 17.24 8.22 -7.54
C ALA A 168 15.90 8.50 -6.82
N VAL A 169 15.91 8.99 -5.57
CA VAL A 169 14.70 9.43 -4.88
C VAL A 169 14.13 10.64 -5.59
N LYS A 170 12.93 10.50 -6.17
CA LYS A 170 12.22 11.55 -6.91
C LYS A 170 11.11 12.20 -6.08
N ALA A 171 10.48 11.43 -5.19
CA ALA A 171 9.43 11.95 -4.32
C ALA A 171 9.49 11.30 -2.94
N VAL A 172 9.10 12.08 -1.94
CA VAL A 172 8.84 11.62 -0.58
C VAL A 172 7.49 12.15 -0.14
N THR A 173 6.64 11.27 0.40
CA THR A 173 5.37 11.66 0.99
C THR A 173 5.25 11.13 2.42
N VAL A 174 5.03 12.02 3.37
CA VAL A 174 4.85 11.65 4.78
C VAL A 174 3.50 12.13 5.29
N PHE A 175 2.83 11.32 6.10
CA PHE A 175 1.48 11.55 6.58
C PHE A 175 1.44 11.47 8.09
N GLY A 176 0.83 12.47 8.76
CA GLY A 176 0.79 12.50 10.21
C GLY A 176 2.17 12.41 10.84
N ASP A 177 3.10 13.22 10.33
CA ASP A 177 4.54 13.12 10.62
C ASP A 177 4.89 13.76 11.98
N PRO A 178 5.40 12.98 12.95
CA PRO A 178 5.88 13.52 14.22
C PRO A 178 7.04 14.53 14.07
N TYR A 179 7.75 14.49 12.93
CA TYR A 179 8.86 15.41 12.60
C TYR A 179 8.47 16.47 11.59
N ASN A 180 7.18 16.78 11.47
CA ASN A 180 6.67 17.81 10.57
C ASN A 180 7.47 19.11 10.68
N GLY A 181 7.90 19.63 9.53
CA GLY A 181 8.74 20.82 9.45
C GLY A 181 10.25 20.58 9.54
N GLN A 182 10.69 19.36 9.85
CA GLN A 182 12.11 18.99 9.84
C GLN A 182 12.55 18.52 8.45
N ALA A 183 13.76 18.88 8.05
CA ALA A 183 14.35 18.40 6.81
C ALA A 183 14.66 16.90 6.88
N ILE A 184 14.48 16.20 5.77
CA ILE A 184 14.92 14.82 5.61
C ILE A 184 16.34 14.86 5.02
N GLN A 185 17.32 14.29 5.73
CA GLN A 185 18.71 14.31 5.30
C GLN A 185 18.87 13.66 3.91
N ASN A 186 19.78 14.20 3.11
CA ASN A 186 20.09 13.76 1.74
C ASN A 186 18.94 13.88 0.73
N ILE A 187 17.81 14.48 1.12
CA ILE A 187 16.64 14.68 0.25
C ILE A 187 16.37 16.19 0.11
N ASP A 188 16.28 16.64 -1.14
CA ASP A 188 15.87 18.00 -1.44
C ASP A 188 14.43 18.25 -0.98
N ALA A 189 14.19 19.36 -0.29
CA ALA A 189 12.87 19.75 0.20
C ALA A 189 11.82 19.83 -0.93
N ALA A 190 12.22 20.19 -2.16
CA ALA A 190 11.33 20.22 -3.31
C ALA A 190 10.78 18.84 -3.72
N LYS A 191 11.40 17.76 -3.24
CA LYS A 191 10.93 16.37 -3.45
C LYS A 191 10.00 15.88 -2.35
N VAL A 192 9.80 16.67 -1.27
CA VAL A 192 9.04 16.24 -0.08
C VAL A 192 7.68 16.90 -0.05
N LYS A 193 6.65 16.12 0.24
CA LYS A 193 5.32 16.62 0.57
C LYS A 193 4.85 15.99 1.87
N THR A 194 4.55 16.84 2.85
CA THR A 194 4.00 16.44 4.15
C THR A 194 2.50 16.69 4.18
N PHE A 195 1.75 15.69 4.63
CA PHE A 195 0.33 15.77 4.88
C PHE A 195 0.10 15.81 6.39
N CYS A 196 -0.29 16.97 6.89
CA CYS A 196 -0.62 17.19 8.30
C CYS A 196 -1.98 17.86 8.40
N ARG A 197 -2.97 17.09 8.84
CA ARG A 197 -4.35 17.53 8.98
C ARG A 197 -4.52 18.42 10.20
N ASP A 198 -5.39 19.41 10.09
CA ASP A 198 -5.82 20.21 11.25
C ASP A 198 -6.42 19.27 12.32
N GLY A 199 -5.98 19.49 13.56
CA GLY A 199 -6.40 18.65 14.69
C GLY A 199 -5.57 17.37 14.88
N ASP A 200 -4.60 17.07 14.00
CA ASP A 200 -3.65 15.98 14.25
C ASP A 200 -2.53 16.44 15.20
N SER A 201 -2.59 15.91 16.43
CA SER A 201 -1.59 16.24 17.46
C SER A 201 -0.23 15.61 17.19
N VAL A 202 -0.18 14.53 16.41
CA VAL A 202 1.08 13.84 16.06
C VAL A 202 1.97 14.74 15.22
N CYS A 203 1.41 15.54 14.32
CA CYS A 203 2.14 16.55 13.54
C CYS A 203 2.76 17.69 14.40
N LYS A 204 2.41 17.74 15.68
CA LYS A 204 2.96 18.66 16.68
C LYS A 204 3.94 17.95 17.62
N GLY A 205 4.33 16.73 17.30
CA GLY A 205 5.20 15.90 18.14
C GLY A 205 4.52 15.33 19.39
N GLN A 206 3.19 15.36 19.46
CA GLN A 206 2.41 14.80 20.57
C GLN A 206 1.83 13.45 20.16
N PHE A 207 2.08 12.39 20.93
CA PHE A 207 1.60 11.04 20.62
C PHE A 207 0.13 10.82 21.09
N VAL A 208 -0.75 11.78 20.79
CA VAL A 208 -2.20 11.66 21.01
C VAL A 208 -2.86 11.38 19.67
N ILE A 209 -3.41 10.20 19.53
CA ILE A 209 -4.10 9.79 18.29
C ILE A 209 -5.49 10.39 18.27
N THR A 210 -5.68 11.35 17.38
CA THR A 210 -6.97 12.01 17.13
C THR A 210 -7.68 11.39 15.92
N GLN A 211 -8.96 11.72 15.72
CA GLN A 211 -9.68 11.28 14.53
C GLN A 211 -9.01 11.80 13.24
N ALA A 212 -8.43 13.01 13.26
CA ALA A 212 -7.69 13.58 12.13
C ALA A 212 -6.48 12.69 11.73
N HIS A 213 -5.80 12.11 12.74
CA HIS A 213 -4.66 11.19 12.49
C HIS A 213 -5.06 9.92 11.74
N LEU A 214 -6.29 9.46 11.86
CA LEU A 214 -6.78 8.22 11.26
C LEU A 214 -7.38 8.40 9.86
N GLN A 215 -7.35 9.62 9.29
CA GLN A 215 -8.08 9.94 8.05
C GLN A 215 -7.19 10.19 6.83
N TYR A 216 -5.88 9.95 6.91
CA TYR A 216 -4.93 10.24 5.82
C TYR A 216 -5.14 9.41 4.55
N GLY A 217 -5.92 8.35 4.60
CA GLY A 217 -6.33 7.61 3.39
C GLY A 217 -6.97 8.50 2.33
N SER A 218 -7.71 9.53 2.73
CA SER A 218 -8.34 10.48 1.81
C SER A 218 -7.38 11.51 1.18
N ASP A 219 -6.15 11.61 1.66
CA ASP A 219 -5.12 12.48 1.08
C ASP A 219 -4.26 11.77 0.02
N THR A 220 -4.43 10.46 -0.11
CA THR A 220 -3.62 9.63 -1.02
C THR A 220 -3.81 9.95 -2.50
N PRO A 221 -4.97 10.42 -3.02
CA PRO A 221 -5.07 10.89 -4.39
C PRO A 221 -4.19 12.11 -4.67
N GLU A 222 -4.13 13.07 -3.72
CA GLU A 222 -3.26 14.25 -3.84
C GLU A 222 -1.78 13.85 -3.77
N ALA A 223 -1.43 12.90 -2.89
CA ALA A 223 -0.07 12.36 -2.80
C ALA A 223 0.34 11.66 -4.10
N ALA A 224 -0.54 10.85 -4.70
CA ALA A 224 -0.28 10.20 -5.99
C ALA A 224 -0.08 11.22 -7.11
N THR A 225 -0.87 12.30 -7.13
CA THR A 225 -0.71 13.41 -8.08
C THR A 225 0.65 14.11 -7.91
N PHE A 226 1.06 14.39 -6.67
CA PHE A 226 2.37 14.95 -6.38
C PHE A 226 3.50 14.04 -6.87
N ILE A 227 3.43 12.74 -6.54
CA ILE A 227 4.43 11.75 -6.97
C ILE A 227 4.50 11.69 -8.50
N LYS A 228 3.35 11.60 -9.19
CA LYS A 228 3.28 11.61 -10.65
C LYS A 228 3.99 12.82 -11.27
N GLY A 229 3.88 14.00 -10.65
CA GLY A 229 4.57 15.22 -11.10
C GLY A 229 6.09 15.20 -10.91
N LYS A 230 6.62 14.21 -10.17
CA LYS A 230 8.06 14.07 -9.87
C LYS A 230 8.73 12.90 -10.61
N VAL A 231 7.95 11.95 -11.11
CA VAL A 231 8.47 10.77 -11.82
C VAL A 231 8.20 10.85 -13.32
N SER A 232 9.02 10.17 -14.12
CA SER A 232 8.88 10.07 -15.58
C SER A 232 8.54 8.63 -15.96
N VAL A 233 7.37 8.39 -16.54
CA VAL A 233 6.85 7.07 -16.92
C VAL A 233 6.25 7.10 -18.31
#